data_3c69afb820bf810b58d4d042a60b72a9
#
_entry.id   3c69afb820bf810b58d4d042a60b72a9
#
_cell.length_a   1.000
_cell.length_b   1.000
_cell.length_c   1.000
_cell.angle_alpha   90.00
_cell.angle_beta   90.00
_cell.angle_gamma   90.00
#
_symmetry.space_group_name_H-M   'P 1'
#
loop_
_entity.id
_entity.type
_entity.pdbx_description
1 polymer ?
#
loop_
_entity_poly.entity_id
_entity_poly.type
_entity_poly.pdbx_seq_one_letter_code
_entity_poly.pdbx_strand_id
1 'polypeptide(L)'
;MKNLFLTLLIITSVSFLNAQNKPQRKVQLALLIDASNSMDGLIEQAKSRLWAIVNEASSLTVNGVAPILEIAVYDFGNSGISDKNYVRLQTNFTSDLDVVSEKLFALRTNGGEEYCGAVIEKSLQELVWSRDPNDLLLIYIAGNEPFNQGPVNYKSICTIAKSRGVFINTIYCGEYQQGVKESWKDGATCSNGAYFNINSDAKIASTPTPYDDQIIQLNKSLNTTYLWFGEQGVMKKNNQIIEDKNAFNLGSGIASERALVKSKSAYNNASWDVVDAFQADSTKILELKDDQLPEELQGKGPEEKAEIINAQKEERAKIQAEIQDLSKQRAVFLSKVNRNPANAGVKDDFGTAVNKSMKEKAVLKGFN
;
A
#
# COMPACT_ATOMS: atom_id res chain seq x y z
N MET A 1 -39.48 64.60 -35.51
CA MET A 1 -39.00 63.20 -35.71
C MET A 1 -37.92 62.93 -34.67
N LYS A 2 -38.28 62.22 -33.60
CA LYS A 2 -37.40 61.87 -32.49
C LYS A 2 -36.92 60.48 -32.66
N ASN A 3 -35.64 60.29 -32.93
CA ASN A 3 -34.99 58.96 -33.07
C ASN A 3 -34.75 58.44 -31.65
N LEU A 4 -35.40 57.31 -31.31
CA LEU A 4 -35.22 56.56 -30.05
C LEU A 4 -34.15 55.48 -30.33
N PHE A 5 -32.90 55.68 -29.80
CA PHE A 5 -31.87 54.65 -29.83
C PHE A 5 -32.13 53.68 -28.65
N LEU A 6 -32.51 52.45 -28.98
CA LEU A 6 -32.66 51.35 -28.03
C LEU A 6 -31.33 50.65 -27.87
N THR A 7 -30.60 50.91 -26.75
CA THR A 7 -29.36 50.23 -26.41
C THR A 7 -29.68 48.91 -25.79
N LEU A 8 -29.42 47.81 -26.53
CA LEU A 8 -29.58 46.43 -26.03
C LEU A 8 -28.38 46.07 -25.16
N LEU A 9 -28.58 46.03 -23.83
CA LEU A 9 -27.56 45.61 -22.86
C LEU A 9 -27.52 44.07 -22.84
N ILE A 10 -26.51 43.45 -23.48
CA ILE A 10 -26.27 41.99 -23.42
C ILE A 10 -25.55 41.71 -22.10
N ILE A 11 -26.28 41.22 -21.12
CA ILE A 11 -25.69 40.69 -19.86
C ILE A 11 -25.19 39.27 -20.19
N THR A 12 -23.87 39.14 -20.44
CA THR A 12 -23.21 37.84 -20.47
C THR A 12 -23.06 37.34 -19.03
N SER A 13 -23.95 36.46 -18.60
CA SER A 13 -23.79 35.71 -17.34
C SER A 13 -22.60 34.76 -17.51
N VAL A 14 -21.44 35.15 -16.98
CA VAL A 14 -20.29 34.25 -16.79
C VAL A 14 -20.68 33.29 -15.67
N SER A 15 -21.17 32.12 -16.04
CA SER A 15 -21.34 31.00 -15.10
C SER A 15 -19.94 30.58 -14.63
N PHE A 16 -19.52 31.04 -13.44
CA PHE A 16 -18.40 30.43 -12.74
C PHE A 16 -18.82 28.98 -12.43
N LEU A 17 -18.35 28.04 -13.25
CA LEU A 17 -18.32 26.63 -12.89
C LEU A 17 -17.41 26.53 -11.65
N ASN A 18 -18.05 26.57 -10.45
CA ASN A 18 -17.42 26.06 -9.25
C ASN A 18 -17.10 24.59 -9.53
N ALA A 19 -15.87 24.31 -9.94
CA ALA A 19 -15.30 22.98 -9.88
C ALA A 19 -15.28 22.63 -8.37
N GLN A 20 -16.39 22.05 -7.87
CA GLN A 20 -16.38 21.44 -6.56
C GLN A 20 -15.25 20.44 -6.57
N ASN A 21 -14.19 20.68 -5.79
CA ASN A 21 -13.14 19.72 -5.52
C ASN A 21 -13.84 18.49 -4.93
N LYS A 22 -14.16 17.51 -5.79
CA LYS A 22 -14.66 16.23 -5.30
C LYS A 22 -13.59 15.69 -4.36
N PRO A 23 -13.97 15.22 -3.17
CA PRO A 23 -12.99 14.65 -2.25
C PRO A 23 -12.20 13.55 -2.98
N GLN A 24 -10.88 13.56 -2.80
CA GLN A 24 -10.02 12.56 -3.40
C GLN A 24 -10.46 11.17 -2.92
N ARG A 25 -10.59 10.25 -3.86
CA ARG A 25 -11.01 8.88 -3.61
C ARG A 25 -10.01 8.14 -2.73
N LYS A 26 -10.48 7.18 -1.96
CA LYS A 26 -9.65 6.39 -1.07
C LYS A 26 -9.58 4.93 -1.48
N VAL A 27 -8.42 4.34 -1.26
CA VAL A 27 -8.22 2.90 -1.14
C VAL A 27 -7.79 2.62 0.29
N GLN A 28 -8.61 1.92 1.06
CA GLN A 28 -8.29 1.52 2.44
C GLN A 28 -8.06 0.01 2.48
N LEU A 29 -6.91 -0.37 3.02
CA LEU A 29 -6.41 -1.73 3.04
C LEU A 29 -6.05 -2.14 4.48
N ALA A 30 -6.77 -3.08 5.08
CA ALA A 30 -6.37 -3.69 6.34
C ALA A 30 -5.67 -5.03 6.08
N LEU A 31 -4.46 -5.17 6.59
CA LEU A 31 -3.63 -6.37 6.54
C LEU A 31 -3.71 -7.08 7.89
N LEU A 32 -4.28 -8.29 7.93
CA LEU A 32 -4.45 -9.09 9.13
C LEU A 32 -3.57 -10.33 8.99
N ILE A 33 -2.61 -10.52 9.91
CA ILE A 33 -1.57 -11.52 9.75
C ILE A 33 -1.53 -12.42 10.97
N ASP A 34 -1.68 -13.70 10.72
CA ASP A 34 -1.42 -14.74 11.71
C ASP A 34 0.07 -14.74 12.08
N ALA A 35 0.33 -14.59 13.35
CA ALA A 35 1.65 -14.60 13.98
C ALA A 35 1.80 -15.73 15.02
N SER A 36 1.08 -16.84 14.83
CA SER A 36 1.23 -18.06 15.62
C SER A 36 2.47 -18.86 15.23
N ASN A 37 2.84 -19.86 16.03
CA ASN A 37 4.00 -20.71 15.75
C ASN A 37 3.85 -21.53 14.45
N SER A 38 2.62 -21.88 14.06
CA SER A 38 2.37 -22.63 12.82
C SER A 38 2.77 -21.84 11.56
N MET A 39 2.90 -20.50 11.71
CA MET A 39 3.39 -19.60 10.66
C MET A 39 4.93 -19.51 10.61
N ASP A 40 5.69 -20.23 11.44
CA ASP A 40 7.14 -20.26 11.36
C ASP A 40 7.60 -20.71 9.95
N GLY A 41 8.49 -19.92 9.35
CA GLY A 41 8.93 -20.13 7.96
C GLY A 41 7.97 -19.63 6.88
N LEU A 42 6.69 -19.36 7.21
CA LEU A 42 5.68 -18.83 6.29
C LEU A 42 5.51 -17.31 6.41
N ILE A 43 5.79 -16.77 7.60
CA ILE A 43 5.55 -15.35 7.87
C ILE A 43 6.34 -14.42 6.95
N GLU A 44 7.55 -14.78 6.55
CA GLU A 44 8.36 -14.00 5.62
C GLU A 44 7.75 -14.02 4.21
N GLN A 45 7.15 -15.15 3.79
CA GLN A 45 6.40 -15.22 2.55
C GLN A 45 5.14 -14.36 2.62
N ALA A 46 4.40 -14.43 3.72
CA ALA A 46 3.21 -13.58 3.92
C ALA A 46 3.56 -12.09 3.84
N LYS A 47 4.63 -11.63 4.50
CA LYS A 47 5.13 -10.25 4.42
C LYS A 47 5.44 -9.83 2.98
N SER A 48 6.15 -10.68 2.24
CA SER A 48 6.47 -10.43 0.82
C SER A 48 5.19 -10.30 -0.03
N ARG A 49 4.22 -11.22 0.16
CA ARG A 49 2.96 -11.20 -0.59
C ARG A 49 2.09 -10.00 -0.26
N LEU A 50 2.07 -9.58 0.99
CA LEU A 50 1.37 -8.38 1.41
C LEU A 50 1.99 -7.13 0.80
N TRP A 51 3.32 -7.09 0.64
CA TRP A 51 3.97 -5.99 -0.05
C TRP A 51 3.61 -5.93 -1.55
N ALA A 52 3.46 -7.07 -2.21
CA ALA A 52 2.93 -7.12 -3.57
C ALA A 52 1.49 -6.57 -3.67
N ILE A 53 0.64 -6.82 -2.66
CA ILE A 53 -0.71 -6.24 -2.56
C ILE A 53 -0.65 -4.72 -2.45
N VAL A 54 0.24 -4.18 -1.60
CA VAL A 54 0.46 -2.73 -1.47
C VAL A 54 0.89 -2.13 -2.82
N ASN A 55 1.78 -2.83 -3.53
CA ASN A 55 2.24 -2.39 -4.85
C ASN A 55 1.10 -2.30 -5.86
N GLU A 56 0.21 -3.29 -5.92
CA GLU A 56 -0.97 -3.24 -6.79
C GLU A 56 -1.92 -2.11 -6.41
N ALA A 57 -2.23 -1.95 -5.12
CA ALA A 57 -3.09 -0.88 -4.62
C ALA A 57 -2.54 0.52 -4.96
N SER A 58 -1.21 0.70 -4.88
CA SER A 58 -0.54 1.97 -5.21
C SER A 58 -0.54 2.31 -6.71
N SER A 59 -0.99 1.38 -7.57
CA SER A 59 -1.08 1.58 -9.03
C SER A 59 -2.46 2.02 -9.49
N LEU A 60 -3.46 1.97 -8.61
CA LEU A 60 -4.84 2.33 -8.96
C LEU A 60 -4.97 3.84 -9.21
N THR A 61 -5.83 4.20 -10.14
CA THR A 61 -6.17 5.60 -10.43
C THR A 61 -7.66 5.79 -10.62
N VAL A 62 -8.13 7.02 -10.45
CA VAL A 62 -9.48 7.45 -10.85
C VAL A 62 -9.32 8.65 -11.77
N ASN A 63 -9.71 8.52 -13.02
CA ASN A 63 -9.51 9.55 -14.05
C ASN A 63 -8.04 10.03 -14.16
N GLY A 64 -7.09 9.10 -14.00
CA GLY A 64 -5.65 9.41 -14.05
C GLY A 64 -5.08 10.01 -12.76
N VAL A 65 -5.90 10.21 -11.71
CA VAL A 65 -5.45 10.72 -10.41
C VAL A 65 -5.32 9.55 -9.43
N ALA A 66 -4.18 9.48 -8.74
CA ALA A 66 -3.97 8.47 -7.70
C ALA A 66 -4.91 8.71 -6.51
N PRO A 67 -5.52 7.66 -5.93
CA PRO A 67 -6.31 7.77 -4.71
C PRO A 67 -5.41 7.99 -3.49
N ILE A 68 -6.02 8.39 -2.38
CA ILE A 68 -5.35 8.31 -1.07
C ILE A 68 -5.31 6.83 -0.69
N LEU A 69 -4.11 6.27 -0.57
CA LEU A 69 -3.89 4.91 -0.07
C LEU A 69 -3.64 4.95 1.44
N GLU A 70 -4.50 4.28 2.19
CA GLU A 70 -4.39 4.15 3.65
C GLU A 70 -4.33 2.67 4.03
N ILE A 71 -3.33 2.28 4.83
CA ILE A 71 -3.09 0.88 5.22
C ILE A 71 -3.07 0.76 6.73
N ALA A 72 -3.77 -0.23 7.26
CA ALA A 72 -3.71 -0.65 8.66
C ALA A 72 -3.14 -2.06 8.75
N VAL A 73 -2.45 -2.37 9.84
CA VAL A 73 -1.85 -3.68 10.09
C VAL A 73 -2.31 -4.20 11.44
N TYR A 74 -2.77 -5.45 11.47
CA TYR A 74 -3.03 -6.25 12.67
C TYR A 74 -2.20 -7.52 12.63
N ASP A 75 -1.81 -8.00 13.78
CA ASP A 75 -1.42 -9.39 13.97
C ASP A 75 -2.39 -10.09 14.94
N PHE A 76 -2.50 -11.39 14.79
CA PHE A 76 -3.34 -12.23 15.65
C PHE A 76 -2.70 -13.60 15.84
N GLY A 77 -3.23 -14.40 16.78
CA GLY A 77 -2.74 -15.75 17.02
C GLY A 77 -1.44 -15.84 17.84
N ASN A 78 -0.89 -14.74 18.29
CA ASN A 78 0.36 -14.73 19.07
C ASN A 78 0.06 -14.74 20.57
N SER A 79 0.56 -15.74 21.32
CA SER A 79 0.33 -15.90 22.76
C SER A 79 0.91 -14.78 23.62
N GLY A 80 1.82 -13.97 23.09
CA GLY A 80 2.33 -12.76 23.75
C GLY A 80 1.36 -11.58 23.73
N ILE A 81 0.22 -11.71 23.04
CA ILE A 81 -0.81 -10.67 22.97
C ILE A 81 -1.76 -10.84 24.18
N SER A 82 -1.90 -9.80 24.99
CA SER A 82 -2.74 -9.81 26.19
C SER A 82 -4.25 -9.73 25.94
N ASP A 83 -4.67 -9.43 24.70
CA ASP A 83 -6.08 -9.44 24.30
C ASP A 83 -6.64 -10.87 24.38
N LYS A 84 -7.86 -11.02 24.91
CA LYS A 84 -8.50 -12.33 25.10
C LYS A 84 -8.73 -13.14 23.81
N ASN A 85 -8.71 -12.47 22.67
CA ASN A 85 -8.85 -13.08 21.35
C ASN A 85 -7.53 -13.08 20.56
N TYR A 86 -6.41 -12.79 21.24
CA TYR A 86 -5.07 -12.74 20.65
C TYR A 86 -4.97 -11.81 19.43
N VAL A 87 -5.64 -10.63 19.47
CA VAL A 87 -5.65 -9.65 18.40
C VAL A 87 -4.97 -8.36 18.81
N ARG A 88 -4.04 -7.86 17.99
CA ARG A 88 -3.34 -6.60 18.25
C ARG A 88 -3.33 -5.71 17.02
N LEU A 89 -3.69 -4.43 17.21
CA LEU A 89 -3.48 -3.38 16.21
C LEU A 89 -1.99 -2.97 16.23
N GLN A 90 -1.29 -3.15 15.12
CA GLN A 90 0.10 -2.73 14.94
C GLN A 90 0.19 -1.28 14.45
N THR A 91 -0.66 -0.89 13.50
CA THR A 91 -0.83 0.50 13.07
C THR A 91 -2.24 0.73 12.53
N ASN A 92 -2.81 1.88 12.86
CA ASN A 92 -4.07 2.35 12.31
C ASN A 92 -3.90 2.73 10.83
N PHE A 93 -4.98 3.08 10.13
CA PHE A 93 -4.87 3.59 8.77
C PHE A 93 -3.85 4.71 8.68
N THR A 94 -2.83 4.49 7.85
CA THR A 94 -1.76 5.43 7.57
C THR A 94 -1.39 5.41 6.08
N SER A 95 -1.02 6.56 5.55
CA SER A 95 -0.42 6.67 4.22
C SER A 95 1.12 6.57 4.26
N ASP A 96 1.71 6.49 5.44
CA ASP A 96 3.16 6.29 5.61
C ASP A 96 3.52 4.81 5.40
N LEU A 97 3.96 4.49 4.18
CA LEU A 97 4.26 3.11 3.78
C LEU A 97 5.53 2.55 4.45
N ASP A 98 6.40 3.42 5.00
CA ASP A 98 7.55 2.96 5.79
C ASP A 98 7.12 2.49 7.18
N VAL A 99 6.13 3.13 7.79
CA VAL A 99 5.50 2.64 9.03
C VAL A 99 4.82 1.29 8.79
N VAL A 100 4.12 1.13 7.68
CA VAL A 100 3.51 -0.16 7.32
C VAL A 100 4.57 -1.25 7.19
N SER A 101 5.66 -0.96 6.47
CA SER A 101 6.80 -1.87 6.29
C SER A 101 7.44 -2.22 7.64
N GLU A 102 7.75 -1.24 8.49
CA GLU A 102 8.29 -1.42 9.84
C GLU A 102 7.45 -2.39 10.66
N LYS A 103 6.13 -2.18 10.70
CA LYS A 103 5.22 -3.05 11.48
C LYS A 103 5.17 -4.46 10.92
N LEU A 104 5.19 -4.64 9.61
CA LEU A 104 5.25 -5.95 8.96
C LEU A 104 6.55 -6.70 9.29
N PHE A 105 7.69 -6.04 9.14
CA PHE A 105 9.00 -6.68 9.38
C PHE A 105 9.27 -6.93 10.86
N ALA A 106 8.64 -6.16 11.76
CA ALA A 106 8.76 -6.37 13.20
C ALA A 106 8.01 -7.59 13.72
N LEU A 107 7.04 -8.13 12.97
CA LEU A 107 6.27 -9.30 13.41
C LEU A 107 7.17 -10.50 13.68
N ARG A 108 6.87 -11.19 14.77
CA ARG A 108 7.51 -12.45 15.19
C ARG A 108 6.41 -13.42 15.57
N THR A 109 6.63 -14.67 15.25
CA THR A 109 5.73 -15.76 15.60
C THR A 109 5.90 -16.16 17.07
N ASN A 110 4.80 -16.55 17.69
CA ASN A 110 4.75 -17.18 19.01
C ASN A 110 3.40 -17.90 19.14
N GLY A 111 3.36 -19.03 19.86
CA GLY A 111 2.15 -19.84 19.99
C GLY A 111 0.93 -19.04 20.45
N GLY A 112 -0.26 -19.47 20.05
CA GLY A 112 -1.53 -18.83 20.40
C GLY A 112 -2.71 -19.52 19.73
N GLU A 113 -3.88 -18.88 19.80
CA GLU A 113 -5.13 -19.32 19.16
C GLU A 113 -5.51 -18.33 18.04
N GLU A 114 -5.79 -18.85 16.86
CA GLU A 114 -5.93 -18.08 15.65
C GLU A 114 -7.41 -17.80 15.32
N TYR A 115 -7.92 -16.66 15.80
CA TYR A 115 -9.33 -16.32 15.68
C TYR A 115 -9.58 -15.35 14.52
N CYS A 116 -9.67 -15.87 13.29
CA CYS A 116 -9.92 -15.08 12.08
C CYS A 116 -11.17 -14.20 12.19
N GLY A 117 -12.28 -14.75 12.70
CA GLY A 117 -13.51 -13.99 12.93
C GLY A 117 -13.31 -12.79 13.86
N ALA A 118 -12.52 -12.98 14.94
CA ALA A 118 -12.29 -11.94 15.93
C ALA A 118 -11.41 -10.79 15.39
N VAL A 119 -10.34 -11.08 14.65
CA VAL A 119 -9.49 -10.02 14.09
C VAL A 119 -10.24 -9.23 13.01
N ILE A 120 -11.07 -9.89 12.19
CA ILE A 120 -11.90 -9.20 11.19
C ILE A 120 -12.92 -8.30 11.89
N GLU A 121 -13.64 -8.82 12.90
CA GLU A 121 -14.59 -8.02 13.69
C GLU A 121 -13.92 -6.78 14.27
N LYS A 122 -12.79 -6.96 14.94
CA LYS A 122 -12.04 -5.88 15.59
C LYS A 122 -11.59 -4.83 14.57
N SER A 123 -11.09 -5.24 13.41
CA SER A 123 -10.70 -4.32 12.33
C SER A 123 -11.88 -3.52 11.78
N LEU A 124 -13.06 -4.13 11.69
CA LEU A 124 -14.27 -3.42 11.26
C LEU A 124 -14.80 -2.45 12.32
N GLN A 125 -14.55 -2.69 13.60
CA GLN A 125 -15.02 -1.85 14.71
C GLN A 125 -14.08 -0.71 15.05
N GLU A 126 -12.77 -0.95 15.06
CA GLU A 126 -11.77 0.01 15.54
C GLU A 126 -11.26 0.96 14.44
N LEU A 127 -11.18 0.48 13.19
CA LEU A 127 -10.69 1.31 12.09
C LEU A 127 -11.76 2.28 11.60
N VAL A 128 -11.32 3.49 11.25
CA VAL A 128 -12.20 4.53 10.66
C VAL A 128 -12.30 4.28 9.14
N TRP A 129 -13.15 3.33 8.78
CA TRP A 129 -13.45 3.03 7.39
C TRP A 129 -14.20 4.18 6.71
N SER A 130 -13.86 4.45 5.45
CA SER A 130 -14.61 5.40 4.62
C SER A 130 -16.08 5.01 4.50
N ARG A 131 -16.93 6.02 4.45
CA ARG A 131 -18.38 5.86 4.21
C ARG A 131 -18.77 6.18 2.77
N ASP A 132 -17.83 6.63 1.93
CA ASP A 132 -18.09 6.83 0.51
C ASP A 132 -18.26 5.46 -0.17
N PRO A 133 -19.45 5.16 -0.74
CA PRO A 133 -19.72 3.87 -1.38
C PRO A 133 -18.82 3.61 -2.59
N ASN A 134 -18.19 4.64 -3.11
CA ASN A 134 -17.28 4.51 -4.24
C ASN A 134 -15.84 4.19 -3.81
N ASP A 135 -15.43 4.40 -2.58
CA ASP A 135 -14.10 4.06 -2.10
C ASP A 135 -13.88 2.54 -2.11
N LEU A 136 -12.63 2.13 -2.31
CA LEU A 136 -12.25 0.72 -2.34
C LEU A 136 -11.76 0.29 -0.95
N LEU A 137 -12.55 -0.56 -0.29
CA LEU A 137 -12.31 -1.01 1.07
C LEU A 137 -11.98 -2.50 1.07
N LEU A 138 -10.77 -2.86 1.48
CA LEU A 138 -10.21 -4.20 1.37
C LEU A 138 -9.66 -4.68 2.71
N ILE A 139 -9.97 -5.92 3.07
CA ILE A 139 -9.26 -6.69 4.08
C ILE A 139 -8.52 -7.80 3.36
N TYR A 140 -7.25 -8.00 3.70
CA TYR A 140 -6.48 -9.21 3.38
C TYR A 140 -6.08 -9.88 4.68
N ILE A 141 -6.51 -11.12 4.87
CA ILE A 141 -6.18 -11.92 6.04
C ILE A 141 -5.38 -13.14 5.62
N ALA A 142 -4.22 -13.36 6.25
CA ALA A 142 -3.31 -14.46 6.00
C ALA A 142 -3.14 -15.34 7.24
N GLY A 143 -3.17 -16.65 7.08
CA GLY A 143 -2.98 -17.65 8.14
C GLY A 143 -3.14 -19.08 7.61
N ASN A 144 -3.03 -20.07 8.49
CA ASN A 144 -3.00 -21.48 8.09
C ASN A 144 -3.86 -22.42 8.96
N GLU A 145 -4.52 -21.88 10.00
CA GLU A 145 -5.45 -22.66 10.83
C GLU A 145 -6.91 -22.53 10.36
N PRO A 146 -7.87 -23.37 10.83
CA PRO A 146 -9.25 -23.31 10.37
C PRO A 146 -9.89 -21.92 10.56
N PHE A 147 -10.43 -21.36 9.50
CA PHE A 147 -10.99 -20.00 9.46
C PHE A 147 -12.15 -19.78 10.43
N ASN A 148 -12.83 -20.85 10.83
CA ASN A 148 -13.99 -20.84 11.71
C ASN A 148 -13.64 -21.04 13.19
N GLN A 149 -12.37 -20.99 13.56
CA GLN A 149 -11.94 -21.04 14.95
C GLN A 149 -12.39 -19.82 15.77
N GLY A 150 -12.54 -20.02 17.07
CA GLY A 150 -12.79 -18.97 18.03
C GLY A 150 -14.24 -18.60 18.28
N PRO A 151 -14.47 -17.63 19.16
CA PRO A 151 -15.81 -17.32 19.66
C PRO A 151 -16.65 -16.48 18.68
N VAL A 152 -16.02 -15.86 17.68
CA VAL A 152 -16.68 -14.95 16.74
C VAL A 152 -17.06 -15.69 15.45
N ASN A 153 -18.36 -15.78 15.19
CA ASN A 153 -18.85 -16.40 13.95
C ASN A 153 -18.51 -15.53 12.74
N TYR A 154 -17.54 -15.95 11.92
CA TYR A 154 -17.11 -15.21 10.74
C TYR A 154 -18.23 -14.95 9.72
N LYS A 155 -19.27 -15.81 9.61
CA LYS A 155 -20.40 -15.60 8.69
C LYS A 155 -21.21 -14.36 9.06
N SER A 156 -21.40 -14.11 10.36
CA SER A 156 -22.03 -12.87 10.85
C SER A 156 -21.20 -11.65 10.51
N ILE A 157 -19.89 -11.75 10.68
CA ILE A 157 -18.94 -10.67 10.36
C ILE A 157 -18.85 -10.41 8.86
N CYS A 158 -18.90 -11.45 8.03
CA CYS A 158 -19.01 -11.30 6.58
C CYS A 158 -20.24 -10.49 6.17
N THR A 159 -21.38 -10.70 6.81
CA THR A 159 -22.59 -9.93 6.54
C THR A 159 -22.39 -8.45 6.85
N ILE A 160 -21.71 -8.15 7.97
CA ILE A 160 -21.38 -6.78 8.35
C ILE A 160 -20.39 -6.15 7.36
N ALA A 161 -19.30 -6.86 7.00
CA ALA A 161 -18.34 -6.39 6.02
C ALA A 161 -19.01 -6.07 4.67
N LYS A 162 -19.82 -6.99 4.17
CA LYS A 162 -20.59 -6.81 2.93
C LYS A 162 -21.52 -5.60 2.97
N SER A 163 -22.24 -5.37 4.07
CA SER A 163 -23.11 -4.22 4.22
C SER A 163 -22.36 -2.88 4.25
N ARG A 164 -21.10 -2.88 4.66
CA ARG A 164 -20.20 -1.72 4.65
C ARG A 164 -19.41 -1.58 3.34
N GLY A 165 -19.58 -2.48 2.38
CA GLY A 165 -18.82 -2.48 1.12
C GLY A 165 -17.35 -2.89 1.27
N VAL A 166 -17.00 -3.57 2.37
CA VAL A 166 -15.65 -4.09 2.63
C VAL A 166 -15.53 -5.50 2.05
N PHE A 167 -14.54 -5.72 1.18
CA PHE A 167 -14.23 -7.03 0.61
C PHE A 167 -13.20 -7.74 1.50
N ILE A 168 -13.53 -8.93 2.00
CA ILE A 168 -12.59 -9.78 2.75
C ILE A 168 -11.91 -10.73 1.77
N ASN A 169 -10.61 -10.57 1.57
CA ASN A 169 -9.79 -11.47 0.77
C ASN A 169 -8.98 -12.34 1.72
N THR A 170 -8.95 -13.64 1.48
CA THR A 170 -8.28 -14.60 2.34
C THR A 170 -7.07 -15.21 1.65
N ILE A 171 -5.98 -15.40 2.40
CA ILE A 171 -4.73 -15.99 1.94
C ILE A 171 -4.41 -17.18 2.85
N TYR A 172 -4.69 -18.38 2.37
CA TYR A 172 -4.32 -19.59 3.11
C TYR A 172 -2.85 -19.92 2.90
N CYS A 173 -2.11 -20.03 3.99
CA CYS A 173 -0.69 -20.37 3.99
C CYS A 173 -0.53 -21.89 4.07
N GLY A 174 -0.78 -22.59 2.94
CA GLY A 174 -0.79 -24.04 2.83
C GLY A 174 -1.36 -24.51 1.50
N GLU A 175 -1.79 -25.76 1.49
CA GLU A 175 -2.33 -26.44 0.32
C GLU A 175 -3.72 -25.90 -0.05
N TYR A 176 -3.97 -25.61 -1.32
CA TYR A 176 -5.22 -24.96 -1.79
C TYR A 176 -6.49 -25.67 -1.31
N GLN A 177 -6.56 -27.00 -1.48
CA GLN A 177 -7.75 -27.76 -1.12
C GLN A 177 -7.96 -27.87 0.40
N GLN A 178 -6.87 -27.84 1.16
CA GLN A 178 -6.94 -27.80 2.62
C GLN A 178 -7.59 -26.48 3.09
N GLY A 179 -7.17 -25.34 2.56
CA GLY A 179 -7.80 -24.06 2.89
C GLY A 179 -9.28 -23.99 2.48
N VAL A 180 -9.67 -24.65 1.39
CA VAL A 180 -11.10 -24.78 1.03
C VAL A 180 -11.87 -25.54 2.10
N LYS A 181 -11.34 -26.70 2.59
CA LYS A 181 -11.95 -27.50 3.65
C LYS A 181 -12.03 -26.75 4.97
N GLU A 182 -11.05 -25.93 5.27
CA GLU A 182 -10.93 -25.13 6.48
C GLU A 182 -11.64 -23.77 6.40
N SER A 183 -12.55 -23.61 5.44
CA SER A 183 -13.46 -22.47 5.29
C SER A 183 -12.81 -21.15 4.85
N TRP A 184 -11.53 -21.13 4.44
CA TRP A 184 -10.87 -19.91 3.94
C TRP A 184 -11.53 -19.36 2.68
N LYS A 185 -11.90 -20.26 1.74
CA LYS A 185 -12.62 -19.86 0.54
C LYS A 185 -14.03 -19.33 0.85
N ASP A 186 -14.74 -19.95 1.80
CA ASP A 186 -16.05 -19.48 2.24
C ASP A 186 -15.94 -18.10 2.92
N GLY A 187 -14.92 -17.90 3.78
CA GLY A 187 -14.61 -16.63 4.42
C GLY A 187 -14.32 -15.48 3.44
N ALA A 188 -13.78 -15.76 2.27
CA ALA A 188 -13.63 -14.78 1.21
C ALA A 188 -14.94 -14.50 0.48
N THR A 189 -15.59 -15.58 -0.01
CA THR A 189 -16.75 -15.46 -0.91
C THR A 189 -17.96 -14.83 -0.24
N CYS A 190 -18.11 -14.99 1.07
CA CYS A 190 -19.23 -14.45 1.85
C CYS A 190 -19.32 -12.91 1.81
N SER A 191 -18.19 -12.21 1.58
CA SER A 191 -18.13 -10.75 1.41
C SER A 191 -17.84 -10.32 -0.04
N ASN A 192 -17.96 -11.22 -1.01
CA ASN A 192 -17.56 -11.02 -2.41
C ASN A 192 -16.04 -10.78 -2.59
N GLY A 193 -15.21 -11.22 -1.65
CA GLY A 193 -13.76 -11.21 -1.76
C GLY A 193 -13.21 -12.38 -2.58
N ALA A 194 -11.90 -12.54 -2.58
CA ALA A 194 -11.18 -13.59 -3.29
C ALA A 194 -10.36 -14.47 -2.33
N TYR A 195 -10.28 -15.75 -2.65
CA TYR A 195 -9.47 -16.73 -1.95
C TYR A 195 -8.17 -16.97 -2.70
N PHE A 196 -7.07 -16.89 -1.97
CA PHE A 196 -5.72 -17.17 -2.44
C PHE A 196 -5.05 -18.20 -1.53
N ASN A 197 -3.99 -18.84 -2.03
CA ASN A 197 -3.11 -19.64 -1.19
C ASN A 197 -1.64 -19.33 -1.46
N ILE A 198 -0.81 -19.56 -0.45
CA ILE A 198 0.65 -19.55 -0.53
C ILE A 198 1.09 -20.98 -0.20
N ASN A 199 1.72 -21.67 -1.14
CA ASN A 199 2.23 -23.00 -0.87
C ASN A 199 3.44 -22.89 0.08
N SER A 200 3.37 -23.59 1.22
CA SER A 200 4.42 -23.62 2.25
C SER A 200 5.77 -24.15 1.73
N ASP A 201 5.73 -25.05 0.75
CA ASP A 201 6.93 -25.68 0.18
C ASP A 201 7.62 -24.80 -0.89
N ALA A 202 6.92 -23.80 -1.41
CA ALA A 202 7.51 -22.83 -2.34
C ALA A 202 8.31 -21.79 -1.54
N LYS A 203 9.63 -21.93 -1.46
CA LYS A 203 10.49 -20.82 -1.02
C LYS A 203 10.11 -19.58 -1.78
N ILE A 204 10.22 -18.39 -1.16
CA ILE A 204 10.03 -17.11 -1.85
C ILE A 204 11.04 -17.10 -3.02
N ALA A 205 10.64 -17.67 -4.12
CA ALA A 205 11.41 -17.63 -5.33
C ALA A 205 11.07 -16.31 -6.02
N SER A 206 11.62 -15.20 -5.50
CA SER A 206 11.78 -14.06 -6.38
C SER A 206 12.77 -14.49 -7.44
N THR A 207 12.28 -14.90 -8.60
CA THR A 207 13.18 -15.22 -9.74
C THR A 207 14.06 -14.00 -9.98
N PRO A 208 15.40 -14.11 -9.79
CA PRO A 208 16.28 -12.99 -10.07
C PRO A 208 16.13 -12.57 -11.52
N THR A 209 16.15 -11.27 -11.75
CA THR A 209 16.07 -10.71 -13.09
C THR A 209 17.28 -9.85 -13.39
N PRO A 210 17.64 -9.68 -14.67
CA PRO A 210 18.78 -8.82 -15.04
C PRO A 210 18.55 -7.33 -14.73
N TYR A 211 17.36 -6.96 -14.28
CA TYR A 211 16.98 -5.57 -13.95
C TYR A 211 17.10 -5.25 -12.46
N ASP A 212 17.13 -6.25 -11.58
CA ASP A 212 17.02 -6.06 -10.13
C ASP A 212 18.15 -5.20 -9.58
N ASP A 213 19.40 -5.47 -9.97
CA ASP A 213 20.56 -4.70 -9.48
C ASP A 213 20.49 -3.23 -9.89
N GLN A 214 20.06 -2.94 -11.12
CA GLN A 214 19.93 -1.56 -11.59
C GLN A 214 18.82 -0.82 -10.85
N ILE A 215 17.67 -1.46 -10.62
CA ILE A 215 16.56 -0.91 -9.84
C ILE A 215 17.02 -0.60 -8.40
N ILE A 216 17.77 -1.51 -7.78
CA ILE A 216 18.30 -1.33 -6.42
C ILE A 216 19.28 -0.15 -6.36
N GLN A 217 20.15 0.03 -7.36
CA GLN A 217 21.05 1.19 -7.40
C GLN A 217 20.27 2.50 -7.58
N LEU A 218 19.27 2.52 -8.46
CA LEU A 218 18.38 3.67 -8.62
C LEU A 218 17.63 4.00 -7.33
N ASN A 219 17.19 3.00 -6.55
CA ASN A 219 16.58 3.24 -5.26
C ASN A 219 17.54 3.92 -4.26
N LYS A 220 18.82 3.57 -4.27
CA LYS A 220 19.83 4.29 -3.48
C LYS A 220 19.96 5.76 -3.92
N SER A 221 19.99 6.02 -5.22
CA SER A 221 20.00 7.38 -5.75
C SER A 221 18.70 8.12 -5.42
N LEU A 222 17.55 7.44 -5.48
CA LEU A 222 16.25 8.00 -5.08
C LEU A 222 16.29 8.47 -3.61
N ASN A 223 16.91 7.70 -2.71
CA ASN A 223 17.03 8.06 -1.29
C ASN A 223 17.80 9.37 -1.07
N THR A 224 18.74 9.72 -1.94
CA THR A 224 19.48 10.99 -1.80
C THR A 224 18.62 12.21 -2.13
N THR A 225 17.52 12.03 -2.84
CA THR A 225 16.61 13.13 -3.20
C THR A 225 15.62 13.50 -2.09
N TYR A 226 15.51 12.70 -1.03
CA TYR A 226 14.66 13.02 0.13
C TYR A 226 15.44 13.90 1.10
N LEU A 227 14.92 15.10 1.35
CA LEU A 227 15.47 16.09 2.25
C LEU A 227 14.59 16.18 3.50
N TRP A 228 15.09 15.71 4.62
CA TRP A 228 14.34 15.68 5.86
C TRP A 228 14.10 17.11 6.43
N PHE A 229 12.97 17.32 7.10
CA PHE A 229 12.69 18.52 7.89
C PHE A 229 11.93 18.19 9.17
N GLY A 230 11.96 19.12 10.11
CA GLY A 230 11.29 19.01 11.40
C GLY A 230 11.93 18.01 12.36
N GLU A 231 11.43 17.95 13.59
CA GLU A 231 12.02 17.16 14.67
C GLU A 231 12.11 15.66 14.39
N GLN A 232 11.13 15.12 13.67
CA GLN A 232 11.07 13.68 13.35
C GLN A 232 11.68 13.32 12.00
N GLY A 233 12.13 14.32 11.22
CA GLY A 233 12.56 14.10 9.84
C GLY A 233 13.75 13.15 9.74
N VAL A 234 14.78 13.30 10.58
CA VAL A 234 15.95 12.43 10.62
C VAL A 234 15.56 10.99 10.93
N MET A 235 14.67 10.78 11.92
CA MET A 235 14.20 9.45 12.29
C MET A 235 13.44 8.79 11.14
N LYS A 236 12.55 9.52 10.47
CA LYS A 236 11.75 9.04 9.33
C LYS A 236 12.64 8.69 8.14
N LYS A 237 13.63 9.53 7.81
CA LYS A 237 14.61 9.22 6.76
C LYS A 237 15.42 7.95 7.07
N ASN A 238 15.84 7.79 8.32
CA ASN A 238 16.55 6.58 8.75
C ASN A 238 15.65 5.35 8.64
N ASN A 239 14.36 5.46 9.00
CA ASN A 239 13.40 4.37 8.85
C ASN A 239 13.26 3.94 7.38
N GLN A 240 13.16 4.88 6.45
CA GLN A 240 13.15 4.60 5.00
C GLN A 240 14.35 3.71 4.58
N ILE A 241 15.55 4.03 5.06
CA ILE A 241 16.78 3.28 4.75
C ILE A 241 16.76 1.88 5.38
N ILE A 242 16.27 1.77 6.62
CA ILE A 242 16.13 0.49 7.33
C ILE A 242 15.16 -0.42 6.58
N GLU A 243 14.03 0.11 6.14
CA GLU A 243 13.03 -0.65 5.41
C GLU A 243 13.50 -1.08 4.01
N ASP A 244 14.32 -0.28 3.35
CA ASP A 244 14.99 -0.69 2.10
C ASP A 244 15.95 -1.87 2.36
N LYS A 245 16.68 -1.86 3.48
CA LYS A 245 17.55 -2.95 3.89
C LYS A 245 16.77 -4.22 4.25
N ASN A 246 15.66 -4.07 4.95
CA ASN A 246 14.76 -5.19 5.28
C ASN A 246 14.25 -5.87 4.01
N ALA A 247 13.77 -5.10 3.03
CA ALA A 247 13.34 -5.62 1.73
C ALA A 247 14.49 -6.33 0.98
N PHE A 248 15.70 -5.76 1.01
CA PHE A 248 16.88 -6.37 0.37
C PHE A 248 17.26 -7.70 1.01
N ASN A 249 17.17 -7.83 2.33
CA ASN A 249 17.47 -9.08 3.05
C ASN A 249 16.48 -10.22 2.70
N LEU A 250 15.27 -9.91 2.26
CA LEU A 250 14.31 -10.90 1.75
C LEU A 250 14.58 -11.31 0.30
N GLY A 251 15.36 -10.53 -0.44
CA GLY A 251 15.79 -10.82 -1.80
C GLY A 251 15.69 -9.62 -2.75
N SER A 252 16.49 -9.68 -3.83
CA SER A 252 16.59 -8.60 -4.82
C SER A 252 15.24 -8.26 -5.47
N GLY A 253 14.39 -9.27 -5.69
CA GLY A 253 13.05 -9.08 -6.23
C GLY A 253 12.14 -8.26 -5.31
N ILE A 254 12.20 -8.49 -3.99
CA ILE A 254 11.43 -7.73 -3.00
C ILE A 254 11.95 -6.30 -2.90
N ALA A 255 13.29 -6.13 -2.92
CA ALA A 255 13.90 -4.81 -2.97
C ALA A 255 13.46 -4.02 -4.22
N SER A 256 13.40 -4.68 -5.39
CA SER A 256 12.92 -4.08 -6.63
C SER A 256 11.43 -3.68 -6.56
N GLU A 257 10.58 -4.51 -5.95
CA GLU A 257 9.17 -4.19 -5.73
C GLU A 257 8.99 -3.01 -4.78
N ARG A 258 9.81 -2.91 -3.72
CA ARG A 258 9.80 -1.75 -2.83
C ARG A 258 10.25 -0.48 -3.56
N ALA A 259 11.29 -0.53 -4.36
CA ALA A 259 11.73 0.59 -5.19
C ALA A 259 10.62 1.05 -6.14
N LEU A 260 9.88 0.11 -6.75
CA LEU A 260 8.73 0.43 -7.59
C LEU A 260 7.62 1.16 -6.81
N VAL A 261 7.29 0.73 -5.58
CA VAL A 261 6.33 1.45 -4.71
C VAL A 261 6.80 2.87 -4.46
N LYS A 262 8.08 3.07 -4.11
CA LYS A 262 8.67 4.39 -3.84
C LYS A 262 8.71 5.30 -5.08
N SER A 263 8.62 4.73 -6.28
CA SER A 263 8.53 5.51 -7.52
C SER A 263 7.12 6.00 -7.85
N LYS A 264 6.11 5.65 -7.05
CA LYS A 264 4.72 6.01 -7.28
C LYS A 264 4.26 7.15 -6.39
N SER A 265 3.23 7.87 -6.82
CA SER A 265 2.65 9.00 -6.08
C SER A 265 2.02 8.61 -4.74
N ALA A 266 1.67 7.33 -4.54
CA ALA A 266 1.19 6.81 -3.27
C ALA A 266 2.28 6.82 -2.16
N TYR A 267 3.56 6.82 -2.54
CA TYR A 267 4.66 6.98 -1.59
C TYR A 267 4.94 8.47 -1.42
N ASN A 268 4.20 9.11 -0.53
CA ASN A 268 4.26 10.54 -0.25
C ASN A 268 4.70 10.80 1.19
N ASN A 269 5.74 11.58 1.36
CA ASN A 269 6.42 11.86 2.61
C ASN A 269 6.32 13.35 3.04
N ALA A 270 5.27 14.04 2.66
CA ALA A 270 5.07 15.46 2.94
C ALA A 270 5.10 15.83 4.43
N SER A 271 5.01 14.85 5.33
CA SER A 271 5.13 15.07 6.78
C SER A 271 6.58 15.27 7.25
N TRP A 272 7.59 14.88 6.46
CA TRP A 272 8.99 14.92 6.85
C TRP A 272 9.99 15.22 5.72
N ASP A 273 9.56 15.11 4.46
CA ASP A 273 10.39 15.40 3.28
C ASP A 273 10.02 16.76 2.68
N VAL A 274 11.02 17.60 2.56
CA VAL A 274 10.86 18.98 2.05
C VAL A 274 10.27 19.00 0.64
N VAL A 275 10.70 18.09 -0.25
CA VAL A 275 10.28 18.10 -1.65
C VAL A 275 8.79 17.78 -1.77
N ASP A 276 8.31 16.76 -1.06
CA ASP A 276 6.89 16.38 -1.07
C ASP A 276 6.04 17.44 -0.36
N ALA A 277 6.52 17.99 0.77
CA ALA A 277 5.84 19.05 1.52
C ALA A 277 5.74 20.36 0.72
N PHE A 278 6.79 20.75 0.00
CA PHE A 278 6.81 21.93 -0.86
C PHE A 278 5.81 21.83 -2.02
N GLN A 279 5.61 20.63 -2.55
CA GLN A 279 4.59 20.39 -3.58
C GLN A 279 3.16 20.54 -3.02
N ALA A 280 2.96 20.17 -1.76
CA ALA A 280 1.67 20.29 -1.09
C ALA A 280 1.39 21.75 -0.66
N ASP A 281 2.37 22.43 -0.08
CA ASP A 281 2.30 23.83 0.36
C ASP A 281 3.70 24.46 0.41
N SER A 282 4.05 25.19 -0.64
CA SER A 282 5.35 25.83 -0.77
C SER A 282 5.59 26.92 0.31
N THR A 283 4.54 27.64 0.71
CA THR A 283 4.63 28.73 1.69
C THR A 283 5.09 28.19 3.04
N LYS A 284 4.47 27.09 3.49
CA LYS A 284 4.81 26.44 4.75
C LYS A 284 6.30 26.08 4.86
N ILE A 285 6.88 25.55 3.79
CA ILE A 285 8.28 25.11 3.79
C ILE A 285 9.24 26.31 3.77
N LEU A 286 8.91 27.37 3.02
CA LEU A 286 9.76 28.56 2.92
C LEU A 286 9.78 29.38 4.22
N GLU A 287 8.76 29.24 5.07
CA GLU A 287 8.65 29.91 6.36
C GLU A 287 9.31 29.12 7.52
N LEU A 288 9.77 27.88 7.30
CA LEU A 288 10.46 27.13 8.34
C LEU A 288 11.78 27.78 8.75
N LYS A 289 12.08 27.70 10.05
CA LYS A 289 13.36 28.17 10.60
C LYS A 289 14.50 27.26 10.14
N ASP A 290 15.72 27.82 10.08
CA ASP A 290 16.90 27.08 9.62
C ASP A 290 17.19 25.83 10.46
N ASP A 291 16.95 25.84 11.77
CA ASP A 291 17.13 24.69 12.65
C ASP A 291 16.16 23.52 12.37
N GLN A 292 15.10 23.78 11.61
CA GLN A 292 14.12 22.79 11.18
C GLN A 292 14.37 22.25 9.75
N LEU A 293 15.37 22.82 9.06
CA LEU A 293 15.68 22.52 7.67
C LEU A 293 16.99 21.72 7.55
N PRO A 294 17.16 20.90 6.49
CA PRO A 294 18.43 20.25 6.21
C PRO A 294 19.51 21.28 5.87
N GLU A 295 20.77 20.88 6.09
CA GLU A 295 21.95 21.77 5.92
C GLU A 295 21.97 22.46 4.56
N GLU A 296 21.51 21.76 3.52
CA GLU A 296 21.48 22.26 2.14
C GLU A 296 20.58 23.48 1.94
N LEU A 297 19.62 23.69 2.86
CA LEU A 297 18.65 24.79 2.81
C LEU A 297 18.89 25.89 3.86
N GLN A 298 19.77 25.65 4.85
CA GLN A 298 20.03 26.61 5.93
C GLN A 298 20.76 27.84 5.40
N GLY A 299 20.42 29.03 5.96
CA GLY A 299 21.01 30.31 5.60
C GLY A 299 20.65 30.85 4.22
N LYS A 300 19.71 30.18 3.50
CA LYS A 300 19.31 30.53 2.14
C LYS A 300 18.03 31.35 2.11
N GLY A 301 17.92 32.23 1.13
CA GLY A 301 16.69 32.97 0.86
C GLY A 301 15.59 32.11 0.26
N PRO A 302 14.32 32.56 0.28
CA PRO A 302 13.19 31.79 -0.23
C PRO A 302 13.34 31.33 -1.70
N GLU A 303 13.89 32.20 -2.56
CA GLU A 303 14.12 31.91 -3.98
C GLU A 303 15.16 30.82 -4.15
N GLU A 304 16.30 30.89 -3.45
CA GLU A 304 17.37 29.91 -3.50
C GLU A 304 16.92 28.55 -2.91
N LYS A 305 16.14 28.57 -1.81
CA LYS A 305 15.49 27.35 -1.28
C LYS A 305 14.60 26.70 -2.32
N ALA A 306 13.76 27.47 -2.99
CA ALA A 306 12.85 26.97 -4.03
C ALA A 306 13.60 26.37 -5.23
N GLU A 307 14.71 26.98 -5.67
CA GLU A 307 15.56 26.45 -6.75
C GLU A 307 16.14 25.08 -6.39
N ILE A 308 16.71 24.93 -5.19
CA ILE A 308 17.28 23.67 -4.71
C ILE A 308 16.19 22.59 -4.61
N ILE A 309 15.03 22.91 -4.04
CA ILE A 309 13.92 21.98 -3.89
C ILE A 309 13.40 21.51 -5.26
N ASN A 310 13.25 22.44 -6.22
CA ASN A 310 12.82 22.10 -7.57
C ASN A 310 13.85 21.23 -8.30
N ALA A 311 15.15 21.49 -8.14
CA ALA A 311 16.19 20.63 -8.70
C ALA A 311 16.11 19.18 -8.15
N GLN A 312 15.91 19.03 -6.83
CA GLN A 312 15.72 17.72 -6.21
C GLN A 312 14.43 17.03 -6.69
N LYS A 313 13.35 17.79 -6.89
CA LYS A 313 12.10 17.28 -7.45
C LYS A 313 12.28 16.73 -8.87
N GLU A 314 12.98 17.47 -9.73
CA GLU A 314 13.26 17.05 -11.11
C GLU A 314 14.12 15.79 -11.16
N GLU A 315 15.18 15.73 -10.36
CA GLU A 315 16.04 14.55 -10.26
C GLU A 315 15.27 13.34 -9.72
N ARG A 316 14.43 13.53 -8.67
CA ARG A 316 13.54 12.50 -8.16
C ARG A 316 12.61 11.96 -9.23
N ALA A 317 11.94 12.84 -9.98
CA ALA A 317 11.02 12.44 -11.04
C ALA A 317 11.70 11.63 -12.14
N LYS A 318 12.93 11.99 -12.51
CA LYS A 318 13.74 11.27 -13.49
C LYS A 318 14.08 9.85 -13.01
N ILE A 319 14.57 9.72 -11.77
CA ILE A 319 14.90 8.42 -11.17
C ILE A 319 13.65 7.55 -11.04
N GLN A 320 12.53 8.13 -10.59
CA GLN A 320 11.26 7.42 -10.49
C GLN A 320 10.77 6.88 -11.84
N ALA A 321 10.88 7.67 -12.89
CA ALA A 321 10.51 7.24 -14.25
C ALA A 321 11.39 6.07 -14.74
N GLU A 322 12.68 6.10 -14.46
CA GLU A 322 13.63 5.03 -14.82
C GLU A 322 13.32 3.74 -14.05
N ILE A 323 13.07 3.82 -12.73
CA ILE A 323 12.61 2.67 -11.93
C ILE A 323 11.34 2.06 -12.51
N GLN A 324 10.35 2.87 -12.89
CA GLN A 324 9.09 2.39 -13.46
C GLN A 324 9.31 1.70 -14.81
N ASP A 325 10.19 2.22 -15.66
CA ASP A 325 10.49 1.60 -16.95
C ASP A 325 11.18 0.25 -16.79
N LEU A 326 12.23 0.18 -15.96
CA LEU A 326 12.91 -1.08 -15.65
C LEU A 326 11.98 -2.10 -14.99
N SER A 327 11.04 -1.64 -14.15
CA SER A 327 10.05 -2.51 -13.53
C SER A 327 9.07 -3.10 -14.55
N LYS A 328 8.70 -2.35 -15.60
CA LYS A 328 7.91 -2.90 -16.73
C LYS A 328 8.69 -3.97 -17.48
N GLN A 329 9.97 -3.72 -17.77
CA GLN A 329 10.84 -4.71 -18.42
C GLN A 329 11.00 -5.97 -17.56
N ARG A 330 11.19 -5.80 -16.23
CA ARG A 330 11.21 -6.86 -15.23
C ARG A 330 9.93 -7.70 -15.28
N ALA A 331 8.77 -7.09 -15.29
CA ALA A 331 7.48 -7.79 -15.36
C ALA A 331 7.32 -8.61 -16.65
N VAL A 332 7.75 -8.06 -17.80
CA VAL A 332 7.77 -8.77 -19.08
C VAL A 332 8.70 -9.99 -19.01
N PHE A 333 9.91 -9.84 -18.44
CA PHE A 333 10.86 -10.94 -18.25
C PHE A 333 10.24 -12.05 -17.40
N LEU A 334 9.69 -11.73 -16.23
CA LEU A 334 9.05 -12.69 -15.33
C LEU A 334 7.89 -13.41 -16.01
N SER A 335 7.08 -12.70 -16.80
CA SER A 335 5.96 -13.31 -17.52
C SER A 335 6.42 -14.35 -18.56
N LYS A 336 7.58 -14.14 -19.20
CA LYS A 336 8.18 -15.09 -20.13
C LYS A 336 8.75 -16.32 -19.41
N VAL A 337 9.42 -16.11 -18.25
CA VAL A 337 9.95 -17.21 -17.42
C VAL A 337 8.81 -18.10 -16.92
N ASN A 338 7.71 -17.50 -16.43
CA ASN A 338 6.55 -18.23 -15.93
C ASN A 338 5.78 -19.01 -17.00
N ARG A 339 5.86 -18.60 -18.27
CA ARG A 339 5.25 -19.32 -19.40
C ARG A 339 6.07 -20.49 -19.91
N ASN A 340 7.34 -20.61 -19.51
CA ASN A 340 8.19 -21.71 -19.96
C ASN A 340 7.77 -23.02 -19.27
N PRO A 341 7.37 -24.07 -20.01
CA PRO A 341 6.97 -25.36 -19.44
C PRO A 341 8.03 -26.01 -18.57
N ALA A 342 9.31 -25.76 -18.84
CA ALA A 342 10.43 -26.26 -18.03
C ALA A 342 10.44 -25.69 -16.59
N ASN A 343 9.74 -24.59 -16.35
CA ASN A 343 9.61 -23.94 -15.05
C ASN A 343 8.26 -24.20 -14.38
N ALA A 344 7.52 -25.22 -14.79
CA ALA A 344 6.16 -25.51 -14.32
C ALA A 344 6.03 -25.69 -12.79
N GLY A 345 7.14 -25.99 -12.09
CA GLY A 345 7.20 -26.09 -10.62
C GLY A 345 7.46 -24.76 -9.89
N VAL A 346 7.72 -23.66 -10.62
CA VAL A 346 8.11 -22.33 -10.05
C VAL A 346 7.05 -21.27 -10.34
N LYS A 347 5.84 -21.66 -10.76
CA LYS A 347 4.79 -20.67 -11.08
C LYS A 347 4.38 -19.89 -9.84
N ASP A 348 4.75 -18.63 -9.79
CA ASP A 348 4.18 -17.66 -8.87
C ASP A 348 2.91 -17.06 -9.48
N ASP A 349 1.80 -17.75 -9.31
CA ASP A 349 0.49 -17.29 -9.79
C ASP A 349 -0.17 -16.29 -8.79
N PHE A 350 0.39 -16.14 -7.57
CA PHE A 350 -0.19 -15.31 -6.52
C PHE A 350 -0.30 -13.83 -6.94
N GLY A 351 0.78 -13.21 -7.37
CA GLY A 351 0.78 -11.81 -7.80
C GLY A 351 -0.21 -11.55 -8.94
N THR A 352 -0.27 -12.47 -9.91
CA THR A 352 -1.23 -12.40 -11.02
C THR A 352 -2.68 -12.51 -10.54
N ALA A 353 -2.96 -13.44 -9.61
CA ALA A 353 -4.29 -13.64 -9.06
C ALA A 353 -4.76 -12.44 -8.23
N VAL A 354 -3.88 -11.90 -7.39
CA VAL A 354 -4.15 -10.70 -6.59
C VAL A 354 -4.42 -9.49 -7.48
N ASN A 355 -3.57 -9.24 -8.47
CA ASN A 355 -3.74 -8.13 -9.43
C ASN A 355 -5.11 -8.24 -10.13
N LYS A 356 -5.44 -9.42 -10.67
CA LYS A 356 -6.73 -9.64 -11.32
C LYS A 356 -7.90 -9.37 -10.37
N SER A 357 -7.87 -9.93 -9.17
CA SER A 357 -8.94 -9.76 -8.20
C SER A 357 -9.08 -8.31 -7.74
N MET A 358 -7.95 -7.62 -7.48
CA MET A 358 -7.98 -6.23 -7.08
C MET A 358 -8.56 -5.34 -8.19
N LYS A 359 -8.15 -5.53 -9.44
CA LYS A 359 -8.69 -4.80 -10.59
C LYS A 359 -10.20 -5.03 -10.76
N GLU A 360 -10.68 -6.27 -10.61
CA GLU A 360 -12.12 -6.57 -10.66
C GLU A 360 -12.90 -5.75 -9.61
N LYS A 361 -12.40 -5.69 -8.36
CA LYS A 361 -13.04 -4.90 -7.30
C LYS A 361 -12.89 -3.38 -7.54
N ALA A 362 -11.74 -2.94 -8.01
CA ALA A 362 -11.43 -1.56 -8.35
C ALA A 362 -12.37 -1.04 -9.44
N VAL A 363 -12.57 -1.80 -10.52
CA VAL A 363 -13.50 -1.43 -11.60
C VAL A 363 -14.94 -1.28 -11.09
N LEU A 364 -15.41 -2.14 -10.18
CA LEU A 364 -16.73 -2.02 -9.56
C LEU A 364 -16.91 -0.69 -8.79
N LYS A 365 -15.80 -0.09 -8.39
CA LYS A 365 -15.75 1.17 -7.66
C LYS A 365 -15.30 2.35 -8.55
N GLY A 366 -15.14 2.16 -9.85
CA GLY A 366 -14.74 3.20 -10.82
C GLY A 366 -13.27 3.59 -10.78
N PHE A 367 -12.41 2.70 -10.26
CA PHE A 367 -10.95 2.83 -10.42
C PHE A 367 -10.48 2.15 -11.72
N ASN A 368 -9.31 2.57 -12.21
CA ASN A 368 -8.62 2.00 -13.36
C ASN A 368 -7.30 1.35 -12.94
#